data_d8628b454cad69714579519c2a14f48e
#
_entry.id   d8628b454cad69714579519c2a14f48e
#
_cell.length_a   1.000
_cell.length_b   1.000
_cell.length_c   1.000
_cell.angle_alpha   90.00
_cell.angle_beta   90.00
_cell.angle_gamma   90.00
#
_symmetry.space_group_name_H-M   'P 1'
#
loop_
_entity.id
_entity.type
_entity.pdbx_description
1 polymer ?
#
loop_
_entity_poly.entity_id
_entity_poly.type
_entity_poly.pdbx_seq_one_letter_code
_entity_poly.pdbx_strand_id
1 'polypeptide(L)'
;MSLTSTIILSIAVFLGIVLLLVALLLWVRNKLMPKGKVKITINGEKELEVQPGNSLMSTLADEKVFLPSACGGKGNCGQCKCRVVEGGDTILPTEVGFFSRKQIQEHWRLGCQVKVKEDLKILVPQSVLDVKEYECTVVSNRNVATFIKEFKVQLPEGAHMDFIPGSYAQIRIPKFNLNYSDFDKELIGAEYLPSWEKFKMFDLRCVNTEPTIRAYSMANYPAEGDVFMLTVRIATPPFKPDRSGFMNVNPGIASSYIFSLKPGDKVLMSGPYGEFHVKEHNTHGNGPSTGSGTLPEMIWVGGGAGMAPLRAQIMHLTRTLNVRDREMHYFYGARALNEVFYLDDFRQLEKDFPNFHFHLALDRPDPAADAAGVPYTPGFVHNVMYDTYLKDHRAPEDIEFYMCGPGPMSAAVVNMLDNLGVPSENILYDDFGGGAPKN
;
A
#
# COMPACT_ATOMS: atom_id res chain seq x y z
N MET A 1 -34.04 27.25 -47.07
CA MET A 1 -33.80 27.43 -45.64
C MET A 1 -32.51 28.23 -45.47
N SER A 2 -32.52 29.23 -44.62
CA SER A 2 -31.27 29.97 -44.34
C SER A 2 -30.25 29.03 -43.64
N LEU A 3 -28.95 29.30 -43.77
CA LEU A 3 -27.90 28.53 -43.14
C LEU A 3 -28.11 28.46 -41.61
N THR A 4 -28.56 29.56 -41.01
CA THR A 4 -28.93 29.65 -39.59
C THR A 4 -30.09 28.73 -39.20
N SER A 5 -31.11 28.59 -40.02
CA SER A 5 -32.25 27.67 -39.78
C SER A 5 -31.81 26.22 -39.85
N THR A 6 -30.90 25.87 -40.77
CA THR A 6 -30.36 24.53 -40.88
C THR A 6 -29.50 24.17 -39.68
N ILE A 7 -28.63 25.08 -39.18
CA ILE A 7 -27.82 24.90 -37.99
C ILE A 7 -28.69 24.67 -36.74
N ILE A 8 -29.69 25.53 -36.53
CA ILE A 8 -30.59 25.42 -35.38
C ILE A 8 -31.36 24.10 -35.41
N LEU A 9 -31.83 23.68 -36.56
CA LEU A 9 -32.56 22.41 -36.72
C LEU A 9 -31.63 21.23 -36.44
N SER A 10 -30.40 21.26 -36.96
CA SER A 10 -29.41 20.21 -36.72
C SER A 10 -29.05 20.07 -35.22
N ILE A 11 -28.86 21.22 -34.53
CA ILE A 11 -28.61 21.24 -33.08
C ILE A 11 -29.84 20.69 -32.31
N ALA A 12 -31.03 21.07 -32.67
CA ALA A 12 -32.26 20.60 -32.03
C ALA A 12 -32.48 19.09 -32.23
N VAL A 13 -32.22 18.55 -33.42
CA VAL A 13 -32.29 17.13 -33.70
C VAL A 13 -31.24 16.35 -32.94
N PHE A 14 -29.99 16.86 -32.92
CA PHE A 14 -28.90 16.23 -32.15
C PHE A 14 -29.21 16.19 -30.65
N LEU A 15 -29.64 17.31 -30.07
CA LEU A 15 -30.07 17.37 -28.68
C LEU A 15 -31.23 16.44 -28.37
N GLY A 16 -32.23 16.38 -29.27
CA GLY A 16 -33.35 15.47 -29.15
C GLY A 16 -32.94 13.98 -29.13
N ILE A 17 -32.00 13.58 -30.00
CA ILE A 17 -31.45 12.22 -30.03
C ILE A 17 -30.68 11.93 -28.73
N VAL A 18 -29.80 12.85 -28.28
CA VAL A 18 -29.04 12.67 -27.04
C VAL A 18 -29.96 12.54 -25.83
N LEU A 19 -30.97 13.40 -25.69
CA LEU A 19 -31.93 13.33 -24.60
C LEU A 19 -32.76 12.01 -24.64
N LEU A 20 -33.16 11.55 -25.82
CA LEU A 20 -33.85 10.28 -25.99
C LEU A 20 -32.97 9.11 -25.57
N LEU A 21 -31.69 9.09 -25.95
CA LEU A 21 -30.73 8.06 -25.54
C LEU A 21 -30.50 8.08 -24.04
N VAL A 22 -30.34 9.25 -23.46
CA VAL A 22 -30.19 9.41 -21.99
C VAL A 22 -31.44 8.90 -21.26
N ALA A 23 -32.64 9.29 -21.73
CA ALA A 23 -33.89 8.83 -21.14
C ALA A 23 -34.06 7.30 -21.27
N LEU A 24 -33.68 6.73 -22.41
CA LEU A 24 -33.68 5.29 -22.62
C LEU A 24 -32.72 4.58 -21.70
N LEU A 25 -31.49 5.09 -21.55
CA LEU A 25 -30.48 4.54 -20.63
C LEU A 25 -30.96 4.60 -19.16
N LEU A 26 -31.55 5.73 -18.74
CA LEU A 26 -32.10 5.86 -17.39
C LEU A 26 -33.28 4.92 -17.17
N TRP A 27 -34.15 4.75 -18.15
CA TRP A 27 -35.27 3.81 -18.09
C TRP A 27 -34.80 2.36 -17.99
N VAL A 28 -33.86 1.94 -18.85
CA VAL A 28 -33.24 0.61 -18.82
C VAL A 28 -32.55 0.38 -17.50
N ARG A 29 -31.74 1.34 -17.03
CA ARG A 29 -31.09 1.27 -15.69
C ARG A 29 -32.11 1.07 -14.59
N ASN A 30 -33.20 1.86 -14.56
CA ASN A 30 -34.25 1.77 -13.54
C ASN A 30 -35.03 0.44 -13.59
N LYS A 31 -35.10 -0.19 -14.77
CA LYS A 31 -35.76 -1.49 -14.94
C LYS A 31 -34.84 -2.67 -14.60
N LEU A 32 -33.53 -2.52 -14.83
CA LEU A 32 -32.54 -3.57 -14.57
C LEU A 32 -31.97 -3.54 -13.15
N MET A 33 -32.04 -2.40 -12.46
CA MET A 33 -31.62 -2.33 -11.06
C MET A 33 -32.70 -2.96 -10.17
N PRO A 34 -32.31 -3.87 -9.26
CA PRO A 34 -33.23 -4.45 -8.27
C PRO A 34 -33.88 -3.32 -7.46
N LYS A 35 -35.18 -3.39 -7.27
CA LYS A 35 -35.94 -2.49 -6.41
C LYS A 35 -36.08 -3.14 -5.05
N GLY A 36 -35.49 -2.52 -4.05
CA GLY A 36 -35.54 -3.00 -2.67
C GLY A 36 -34.17 -3.32 -2.10
N LYS A 37 -34.14 -3.75 -0.84
CA LYS A 37 -32.96 -4.26 -0.19
C LYS A 37 -32.69 -5.68 -0.62
N VAL A 38 -31.42 -6.05 -0.64
CA VAL A 38 -30.95 -7.42 -0.85
C VAL A 38 -30.24 -7.90 0.41
N LYS A 39 -30.21 -9.21 0.61
CA LYS A 39 -29.67 -9.86 1.79
C LYS A 39 -28.29 -10.44 1.50
N ILE A 40 -27.31 -10.14 2.36
CA ILE A 40 -26.01 -10.80 2.34
C ILE A 40 -25.88 -11.64 3.59
N THR A 41 -25.75 -12.96 3.42
CA THR A 41 -25.48 -13.90 4.51
C THR A 41 -24.00 -14.23 4.55
N ILE A 42 -23.34 -13.96 5.69
CA ILE A 42 -21.91 -14.17 5.89
C ILE A 42 -21.70 -15.37 6.81
N ASN A 43 -20.93 -16.36 6.37
CA ASN A 43 -20.59 -17.57 7.11
C ASN A 43 -21.82 -18.36 7.64
N GLY A 44 -23.02 -18.10 7.09
CA GLY A 44 -24.27 -18.70 7.53
C GLY A 44 -24.84 -18.13 8.84
N GLU A 45 -24.17 -17.17 9.47
CA GLU A 45 -24.52 -16.65 10.80
C GLU A 45 -24.94 -15.18 10.77
N LYS A 46 -24.21 -14.33 10.07
CA LYS A 46 -24.46 -12.89 10.03
C LYS A 46 -25.26 -12.51 8.79
N GLU A 47 -26.40 -11.86 8.98
CA GLU A 47 -27.27 -11.39 7.90
C GLU A 47 -27.27 -9.86 7.84
N LEU A 48 -27.07 -9.31 6.63
CA LEU A 48 -27.05 -7.88 6.35
C LEU A 48 -28.12 -7.56 5.30
N GLU A 49 -28.95 -6.56 5.56
CA GLU A 49 -29.88 -5.99 4.57
C GLU A 49 -29.30 -4.72 3.97
N VAL A 50 -28.92 -4.76 2.71
CA VAL A 50 -28.14 -3.71 2.04
C VAL A 50 -28.81 -3.19 0.78
N GLN A 51 -28.43 -1.98 0.34
CA GLN A 51 -28.86 -1.45 -0.95
C GLN A 51 -28.03 -2.06 -2.06
N PRO A 52 -28.66 -2.53 -3.17
CA PRO A 52 -27.94 -3.05 -4.32
C PRO A 52 -27.24 -1.94 -5.10
N GLY A 53 -26.20 -2.32 -5.89
CA GLY A 53 -25.56 -1.45 -6.86
C GLY A 53 -24.05 -1.25 -6.67
N ASN A 54 -23.56 -1.31 -5.45
CA ASN A 54 -22.14 -1.17 -5.14
C ASN A 54 -21.38 -2.51 -5.29
N SER A 55 -20.05 -2.47 -5.17
CA SER A 55 -19.25 -3.69 -5.04
C SER A 55 -19.51 -4.35 -3.69
N LEU A 56 -19.35 -5.68 -3.62
CA LEU A 56 -19.48 -6.42 -2.36
C LEU A 56 -18.51 -5.87 -1.30
N MET A 57 -17.25 -5.59 -1.67
CA MET A 57 -16.27 -5.01 -0.76
C MET A 57 -16.73 -3.66 -0.18
N SER A 58 -17.25 -2.76 -1.02
CA SER A 58 -17.73 -1.45 -0.54
C SER A 58 -18.96 -1.60 0.34
N THR A 59 -19.92 -2.44 -0.07
CA THR A 59 -21.14 -2.71 0.69
C THR A 59 -20.83 -3.32 2.06
N LEU A 60 -19.91 -4.28 2.12
CA LEU A 60 -19.48 -4.87 3.38
C LEU A 60 -18.78 -3.85 4.31
N ALA A 61 -17.95 -2.97 3.73
CA ALA A 61 -17.27 -1.93 4.50
C ALA A 61 -18.26 -0.92 5.12
N ASP A 62 -19.35 -0.59 4.43
CA ASP A 62 -20.41 0.25 4.96
C ASP A 62 -21.12 -0.42 6.15
N GLU A 63 -21.17 -1.75 6.16
CA GLU A 63 -21.73 -2.58 7.24
C GLU A 63 -20.67 -3.05 8.27
N LYS A 64 -19.50 -2.40 8.32
CA LYS A 64 -18.41 -2.69 9.27
C LYS A 64 -17.81 -4.10 9.13
N VAL A 65 -17.82 -4.67 7.93
CA VAL A 65 -17.09 -5.89 7.57
C VAL A 65 -16.01 -5.53 6.55
N PHE A 66 -14.76 -5.62 6.95
CA PHE A 66 -13.65 -5.04 6.19
C PHE A 66 -12.81 -6.11 5.50
N LEU A 67 -13.03 -6.30 4.19
CA LEU A 67 -12.17 -7.18 3.38
C LEU A 67 -10.78 -6.54 3.19
N PRO A 68 -9.70 -7.36 3.23
CA PRO A 68 -8.35 -6.88 2.94
C PRO A 68 -8.27 -6.27 1.54
N SER A 69 -7.58 -5.14 1.38
CA SER A 69 -7.41 -4.53 0.06
C SER A 69 -6.25 -3.54 0.02
N ALA A 70 -5.12 -3.91 -0.56
CA ALA A 70 -4.00 -2.99 -0.77
C ALA A 70 -4.31 -1.96 -1.87
N CYS A 71 -5.03 -2.34 -2.93
CA CYS A 71 -5.35 -1.46 -4.06
C CYS A 71 -6.58 -0.57 -3.85
N GLY A 72 -7.34 -0.77 -2.76
CA GLY A 72 -8.59 -0.04 -2.48
C GLY A 72 -9.69 -0.32 -3.51
N GLY A 73 -9.87 -1.58 -3.89
CA GLY A 73 -10.98 -2.00 -4.73
C GLY A 73 -10.76 -1.91 -6.24
N LYS A 74 -9.52 -1.68 -6.70
CA LYS A 74 -9.19 -1.56 -8.14
C LYS A 74 -9.07 -2.90 -8.88
N GLY A 75 -9.12 -4.04 -8.17
CA GLY A 75 -9.05 -5.38 -8.75
C GLY A 75 -7.66 -5.84 -9.15
N ASN A 76 -6.58 -5.21 -8.67
CA ASN A 76 -5.21 -5.51 -9.09
C ASN A 76 -4.29 -6.08 -8.00
N CYS A 77 -4.70 -6.11 -6.72
CA CYS A 77 -3.89 -6.71 -5.66
C CYS A 77 -4.29 -8.14 -5.28
N GLY A 78 -5.49 -8.58 -5.64
CA GLY A 78 -5.95 -9.93 -5.34
C GLY A 78 -6.26 -10.23 -3.87
N GLN A 79 -6.24 -9.26 -2.95
CA GLN A 79 -6.36 -9.52 -1.52
C GLN A 79 -7.80 -9.67 -1.01
N CYS A 80 -8.78 -9.00 -1.63
CA CYS A 80 -10.18 -9.03 -1.20
C CYS A 80 -10.91 -10.35 -1.56
N LYS A 81 -10.21 -11.49 -1.38
CA LYS A 81 -10.73 -12.81 -1.70
C LYS A 81 -11.83 -13.22 -0.72
N CYS A 82 -12.94 -13.70 -1.26
CA CYS A 82 -14.03 -14.33 -0.52
C CYS A 82 -14.66 -15.43 -1.38
N ARG A 83 -15.36 -16.38 -0.77
CA ARG A 83 -16.14 -17.37 -1.52
C ARG A 83 -17.57 -16.88 -1.65
N VAL A 84 -18.08 -16.78 -2.88
CA VAL A 84 -19.48 -16.41 -3.15
C VAL A 84 -20.22 -17.68 -3.47
N VAL A 85 -20.89 -18.26 -2.48
CA VAL A 85 -21.53 -19.60 -2.55
C VAL A 85 -22.85 -19.53 -3.30
N GLU A 86 -23.62 -18.46 -3.11
CA GLU A 86 -24.89 -18.22 -3.82
C GLU A 86 -24.97 -16.78 -4.29
N GLY A 87 -25.54 -16.57 -5.46
CA GLY A 87 -25.63 -15.27 -6.13
C GLY A 87 -24.31 -14.81 -6.74
N GLY A 88 -24.27 -13.54 -7.15
CA GLY A 88 -23.06 -12.88 -7.64
C GLY A 88 -22.52 -13.44 -8.95
N ASP A 89 -22.84 -12.93 -10.05
CA ASP A 89 -22.43 -13.27 -11.44
C ASP A 89 -21.18 -14.20 -11.57
N THR A 90 -20.93 -14.75 -12.72
CA THR A 90 -19.75 -15.57 -13.01
C THR A 90 -18.43 -14.79 -12.81
N ILE A 91 -17.33 -15.51 -12.55
CA ILE A 91 -16.00 -14.93 -12.41
C ILE A 91 -15.61 -14.12 -13.64
N LEU A 92 -15.07 -12.91 -13.42
CA LEU A 92 -14.64 -12.02 -14.50
C LEU A 92 -13.26 -12.42 -15.04
N PRO A 93 -12.96 -12.19 -16.32
CA PRO A 93 -11.62 -12.44 -16.87
C PRO A 93 -10.51 -11.71 -16.10
N THR A 94 -10.81 -10.54 -15.52
CA THR A 94 -9.88 -9.76 -14.71
C THR A 94 -9.55 -10.40 -13.37
N GLU A 95 -10.35 -11.35 -12.88
CA GLU A 95 -10.16 -12.05 -11.62
C GLU A 95 -9.41 -13.38 -11.79
N VAL A 96 -9.49 -14.01 -12.95
CA VAL A 96 -8.98 -15.37 -13.19
C VAL A 96 -7.51 -15.53 -12.82
N GLY A 97 -6.68 -14.51 -13.07
CA GLY A 97 -5.25 -14.54 -12.76
C GLY A 97 -4.90 -14.57 -11.27
N PHE A 98 -5.88 -14.40 -10.37
CA PHE A 98 -5.67 -14.42 -8.91
C PHE A 98 -6.08 -15.75 -8.26
N PHE A 99 -6.59 -16.70 -9.04
CA PHE A 99 -7.15 -17.94 -8.52
C PHE A 99 -6.66 -19.16 -9.28
N SER A 100 -6.39 -20.23 -8.55
CA SER A 100 -6.19 -21.55 -9.14
C SER A 100 -7.50 -22.10 -9.71
N ARG A 101 -7.43 -23.11 -10.62
CA ARG A 101 -8.62 -23.80 -11.14
C ARG A 101 -9.51 -24.36 -10.03
N LYS A 102 -8.92 -24.88 -8.95
CA LYS A 102 -9.64 -25.38 -7.77
C LYS A 102 -10.39 -24.27 -7.07
N GLN A 103 -9.74 -23.13 -6.83
CA GLN A 103 -10.40 -21.98 -6.21
C GLN A 103 -11.56 -21.43 -7.04
N ILE A 104 -11.43 -21.41 -8.38
CA ILE A 104 -12.54 -21.01 -9.27
C ILE A 104 -13.73 -21.97 -9.11
N GLN A 105 -13.48 -23.28 -9.04
CA GLN A 105 -14.53 -24.28 -8.81
C GLN A 105 -15.16 -24.19 -7.42
N GLU A 106 -14.41 -23.70 -6.43
CA GLU A 106 -14.88 -23.42 -5.07
C GLU A 106 -15.55 -22.05 -4.93
N HIS A 107 -15.83 -21.36 -6.03
CA HIS A 107 -16.50 -20.05 -6.07
C HIS A 107 -15.74 -18.91 -5.38
N TRP A 108 -14.40 -18.96 -5.41
CA TRP A 108 -13.59 -17.82 -4.95
C TRP A 108 -13.71 -16.64 -5.91
N ARG A 109 -13.89 -15.44 -5.35
CA ARG A 109 -14.06 -14.18 -6.07
C ARG A 109 -13.26 -13.06 -5.39
N LEU A 110 -13.01 -11.99 -6.13
CA LEU A 110 -12.56 -10.73 -5.56
C LEU A 110 -13.77 -9.88 -5.15
N GLY A 111 -13.96 -9.60 -3.87
CA GLY A 111 -15.12 -8.84 -3.36
C GLY A 111 -15.27 -7.46 -4.00
N CYS A 112 -14.17 -6.85 -4.46
CA CYS A 112 -14.24 -5.57 -5.20
C CYS A 112 -14.79 -5.70 -6.63
N GLN A 113 -14.78 -6.89 -7.22
CA GLN A 113 -15.29 -7.16 -8.58
C GLN A 113 -16.71 -7.72 -8.58
N VAL A 114 -17.18 -8.27 -7.46
CA VAL A 114 -18.55 -8.75 -7.29
C VAL A 114 -19.49 -7.55 -7.11
N LYS A 115 -20.53 -7.45 -7.91
CA LYS A 115 -21.58 -6.44 -7.75
C LYS A 115 -22.75 -7.03 -6.95
N VAL A 116 -23.18 -6.28 -5.95
CA VAL A 116 -24.36 -6.64 -5.15
C VAL A 116 -25.61 -6.27 -5.94
N LYS A 117 -26.25 -7.27 -6.55
CA LYS A 117 -27.47 -7.09 -7.36
C LYS A 117 -28.64 -7.92 -6.87
N GLU A 118 -28.37 -8.96 -6.11
CA GLU A 118 -29.30 -9.96 -5.61
C GLU A 118 -28.84 -10.45 -4.23
N ASP A 119 -29.60 -11.35 -3.62
CA ASP A 119 -29.19 -11.97 -2.36
C ASP A 119 -27.91 -12.78 -2.57
N LEU A 120 -26.98 -12.66 -1.62
CA LEU A 120 -25.67 -13.31 -1.66
C LEU A 120 -25.44 -14.14 -0.41
N LYS A 121 -24.83 -15.32 -0.60
CA LYS A 121 -24.19 -16.07 0.51
C LYS A 121 -22.70 -16.10 0.29
N ILE A 122 -21.96 -15.61 1.27
CA ILE A 122 -20.51 -15.52 1.21
C ILE A 122 -19.84 -16.18 2.41
N LEU A 123 -18.63 -16.68 2.17
CA LEU A 123 -17.75 -17.14 3.25
C LEU A 123 -16.50 -16.28 3.23
N VAL A 124 -16.13 -15.81 4.41
CA VAL A 124 -14.91 -15.04 4.67
C VAL A 124 -14.14 -15.65 5.84
N PRO A 125 -12.80 -15.51 5.91
CA PRO A 125 -12.03 -15.91 7.09
C PRO A 125 -12.53 -15.20 8.34
N GLN A 126 -12.45 -15.85 9.50
CA GLN A 126 -12.85 -15.26 10.78
C GLN A 126 -12.07 -13.96 11.06
N SER A 127 -10.79 -13.93 10.72
CA SER A 127 -9.94 -12.74 10.85
C SER A 127 -10.52 -11.47 10.19
N VAL A 128 -11.33 -11.62 9.14
CA VAL A 128 -12.02 -10.50 8.47
C VAL A 128 -13.15 -9.94 9.36
N LEU A 129 -13.82 -10.80 10.14
CA LEU A 129 -14.90 -10.39 11.03
C LEU A 129 -14.36 -9.76 12.33
N ASP A 130 -13.13 -10.07 12.70
CA ASP A 130 -12.46 -9.56 13.90
C ASP A 130 -11.86 -8.16 13.70
N VAL A 131 -11.71 -7.72 12.45
CA VAL A 131 -11.18 -6.38 12.11
C VAL A 131 -12.12 -5.30 12.62
N LYS A 132 -11.53 -4.30 13.28
CA LYS A 132 -12.24 -3.11 13.77
C LYS A 132 -11.82 -1.85 13.02
N GLU A 133 -12.73 -0.89 12.97
CA GLU A 133 -12.45 0.47 12.49
C GLU A 133 -12.40 1.41 13.71
N TYR A 134 -11.39 2.25 13.75
CA TYR A 134 -11.13 3.20 14.83
C TYR A 134 -11.12 4.63 14.28
N GLU A 135 -11.72 5.56 15.03
CA GLU A 135 -11.54 6.99 14.79
C GLU A 135 -10.29 7.46 15.53
N CYS A 136 -9.17 7.46 14.82
CA CYS A 136 -7.87 7.83 15.36
C CYS A 136 -7.67 9.34 15.34
N THR A 137 -6.82 9.82 16.26
CA THR A 137 -6.38 11.23 16.28
C THR A 137 -4.98 11.36 15.70
N VAL A 138 -4.79 12.27 14.77
CA VAL A 138 -3.45 12.59 14.22
C VAL A 138 -2.58 13.19 15.32
N VAL A 139 -1.45 12.55 15.61
CA VAL A 139 -0.46 13.02 16.60
C VAL A 139 0.63 13.82 15.90
N SER A 140 1.10 13.36 14.74
CA SER A 140 2.15 14.00 13.96
C SER A 140 1.97 13.70 12.48
N ASN A 141 2.33 14.64 11.63
CA ASN A 141 2.26 14.50 10.17
C ASN A 141 3.33 15.35 9.50
N ARG A 142 4.60 15.01 9.68
CA ARG A 142 5.74 15.79 9.19
C ARG A 142 6.46 15.07 8.05
N ASN A 143 7.08 15.80 7.16
CA ASN A 143 7.98 15.22 6.20
C ASN A 143 9.21 14.63 6.89
N VAL A 144 9.65 13.48 6.41
CA VAL A 144 10.90 12.80 6.79
C VAL A 144 11.82 12.62 5.58
N ALA A 145 11.29 12.87 4.38
CA ALA A 145 12.01 13.01 3.12
C ALA A 145 11.26 13.99 2.24
N THR A 146 11.83 14.40 1.12
CA THR A 146 11.28 15.47 0.26
C THR A 146 9.79 15.29 -0.06
N PHE A 147 9.38 14.04 -0.32
CA PHE A 147 8.01 13.70 -0.74
C PHE A 147 7.39 12.57 0.11
N ILE A 148 7.92 12.32 1.31
CA ILE A 148 7.44 11.29 2.23
C ILE A 148 7.17 11.92 3.60
N LYS A 149 5.97 11.68 4.12
CA LYS A 149 5.60 12.02 5.49
C LYS A 149 5.67 10.81 6.41
N GLU A 150 6.12 11.05 7.63
CA GLU A 150 5.82 10.22 8.79
C GLU A 150 4.47 10.66 9.33
N PHE A 151 3.48 9.81 9.22
CA PHE A 151 2.12 10.07 9.66
C PHE A 151 1.84 9.19 10.88
N LYS A 152 1.63 9.83 12.03
CA LYS A 152 1.35 9.16 13.31
C LYS A 152 -0.07 9.43 13.77
N VAL A 153 -0.76 8.37 14.14
CA VAL A 153 -2.12 8.41 14.67
C VAL A 153 -2.22 7.64 15.98
N GLN A 154 -2.98 8.19 16.92
CA GLN A 154 -3.30 7.57 18.20
C GLN A 154 -4.66 6.88 18.12
N LEU A 155 -4.78 5.65 18.59
CA LEU A 155 -6.07 5.00 18.80
C LEU A 155 -6.91 5.75 19.85
N PRO A 156 -8.26 5.60 19.80
CA PRO A 156 -9.13 6.08 20.88
C PRO A 156 -8.70 5.53 22.24
N GLU A 157 -8.95 6.28 23.30
CA GLU A 157 -8.67 5.86 24.66
C GLU A 157 -9.29 4.49 25.00
N GLY A 158 -8.51 3.59 25.55
CA GLY A 158 -8.92 2.20 25.87
C GLY A 158 -9.04 1.25 24.68
N ALA A 159 -8.77 1.72 23.47
CA ALA A 159 -8.68 0.84 22.30
C ALA A 159 -7.26 0.30 22.16
N HIS A 160 -7.15 -0.94 21.72
CA HIS A 160 -5.90 -1.61 21.40
C HIS A 160 -6.04 -2.37 20.09
N MET A 161 -4.96 -2.46 19.32
CA MET A 161 -4.88 -3.23 18.09
C MET A 161 -3.64 -4.11 18.13
N ASP A 162 -3.84 -5.40 18.35
CA ASP A 162 -2.76 -6.38 18.19
C ASP A 162 -2.40 -6.55 16.72
N PHE A 163 -1.12 -6.53 16.39
CA PHE A 163 -0.66 -6.73 15.02
C PHE A 163 0.71 -7.39 14.97
N ILE A 164 1.02 -8.02 13.86
CA ILE A 164 2.34 -8.60 13.57
C ILE A 164 3.13 -7.58 12.72
N PRO A 165 4.44 -7.33 12.99
CA PRO A 165 5.27 -6.44 12.18
C PRO A 165 5.28 -6.84 10.70
N GLY A 166 5.04 -5.87 9.81
CA GLY A 166 4.79 -6.10 8.39
C GLY A 166 3.32 -6.06 7.99
N SER A 167 2.39 -6.03 8.96
CA SER A 167 0.98 -5.77 8.70
C SER A 167 0.75 -4.34 8.21
N TYR A 168 -0.39 -4.12 7.54
CA TYR A 168 -0.84 -2.81 7.09
C TYR A 168 -2.18 -2.42 7.72
N ALA A 169 -2.45 -1.12 7.75
CA ALA A 169 -3.75 -0.55 8.08
C ALA A 169 -4.44 0.01 6.82
N GLN A 170 -5.76 0.09 6.84
CA GLN A 170 -6.53 0.75 5.80
C GLN A 170 -7.03 2.10 6.33
N ILE A 171 -6.81 3.15 5.56
CA ILE A 171 -7.30 4.51 5.83
C ILE A 171 -8.51 4.77 4.96
N ARG A 172 -9.61 5.18 5.59
CA ARG A 172 -10.82 5.64 4.91
C ARG A 172 -10.68 7.11 4.53
N ILE A 173 -10.78 7.40 3.26
CA ILE A 173 -10.61 8.73 2.67
C ILE A 173 -11.99 9.28 2.36
N PRO A 174 -12.42 10.39 2.94
CA PRO A 174 -13.71 11.00 2.67
C PRO A 174 -13.74 11.69 1.29
N LYS A 175 -14.89 12.25 0.91
CA LYS A 175 -14.99 13.21 -0.18
C LYS A 175 -14.27 14.48 0.21
N PHE A 176 -13.50 15.05 -0.72
CA PHE A 176 -12.78 16.30 -0.49
C PHE A 176 -12.47 17.03 -1.79
N ASN A 177 -12.09 18.29 -1.64
CA ASN A 177 -11.54 19.14 -2.69
C ASN A 177 -10.39 19.94 -2.06
N LEU A 178 -9.17 19.64 -2.42
CA LEU A 178 -7.95 20.16 -1.81
C LEU A 178 -7.09 20.87 -2.85
N ASN A 179 -6.53 22.02 -2.47
CA ASN A 179 -5.43 22.64 -3.20
C ASN A 179 -4.15 22.40 -2.40
N TYR A 180 -3.05 22.07 -3.07
CA TYR A 180 -1.78 21.83 -2.39
C TYR A 180 -1.16 23.14 -1.84
N SER A 181 -1.62 24.31 -2.34
CA SER A 181 -1.32 25.61 -1.75
C SER A 181 -1.74 25.76 -0.29
N ASP A 182 -2.73 24.96 0.13
CA ASP A 182 -3.32 25.00 1.48
C ASP A 182 -2.59 24.06 2.46
N PHE A 183 -1.61 23.28 1.96
CA PHE A 183 -0.81 22.40 2.80
C PHE A 183 0.07 23.21 3.76
N ASP A 184 0.17 22.72 4.98
CA ASP A 184 0.97 23.35 6.02
C ASP A 184 2.48 23.21 5.69
N LYS A 185 3.11 24.35 5.42
CA LYS A 185 4.54 24.40 5.04
C LYS A 185 5.47 24.06 6.20
N GLU A 186 5.04 24.28 7.45
CA GLU A 186 5.81 23.90 8.63
C GLU A 186 5.87 22.38 8.76
N LEU A 187 4.78 21.69 8.45
CA LEU A 187 4.74 20.21 8.44
C LEU A 187 5.48 19.59 7.25
N ILE A 188 5.74 20.37 6.19
CA ILE A 188 6.63 19.95 5.09
C ILE A 188 8.09 20.10 5.52
N GLY A 189 8.43 21.18 6.23
CA GLY A 189 9.79 21.49 6.67
C GLY A 189 10.55 22.37 5.66
N ALA A 190 11.28 23.33 6.19
CA ALA A 190 11.99 24.34 5.41
C ALA A 190 13.01 23.73 4.44
N GLU A 191 13.63 22.61 4.81
CA GLU A 191 14.62 21.88 4.01
C GLU A 191 14.04 21.25 2.75
N TYR A 192 12.74 20.92 2.72
CA TYR A 192 12.07 20.30 1.58
C TYR A 192 11.33 21.29 0.67
N LEU A 193 10.99 22.49 1.17
CA LEU A 193 10.25 23.51 0.42
C LEU A 193 10.87 23.86 -0.94
N PRO A 194 12.20 24.03 -1.08
CA PRO A 194 12.80 24.35 -2.38
C PRO A 194 12.48 23.32 -3.45
N SER A 195 12.43 22.03 -3.08
CA SER A 195 12.04 20.95 -4.02
C SER A 195 10.57 21.01 -4.38
N TRP A 196 9.68 21.31 -3.42
CA TRP A 196 8.25 21.46 -3.66
C TRP A 196 7.95 22.62 -4.59
N GLU A 197 8.64 23.75 -4.44
CA GLU A 197 8.54 24.93 -5.33
C GLU A 197 9.09 24.62 -6.73
N LYS A 198 10.28 24.00 -6.82
CA LYS A 198 10.92 23.59 -8.07
C LYS A 198 10.00 22.72 -8.93
N PHE A 199 9.31 21.77 -8.31
CA PHE A 199 8.38 20.85 -9.00
C PHE A 199 6.97 21.41 -9.11
N LYS A 200 6.72 22.66 -8.68
CA LYS A 200 5.40 23.30 -8.70
C LYS A 200 4.32 22.46 -8.01
N MET A 201 4.68 21.84 -6.89
CA MET A 201 3.76 20.98 -6.14
C MET A 201 2.55 21.76 -5.63
N PHE A 202 2.74 23.02 -5.22
CA PHE A 202 1.69 23.89 -4.69
C PHE A 202 0.64 24.33 -5.74
N ASP A 203 0.91 24.11 -7.03
CA ASP A 203 -0.06 24.38 -8.12
C ASP A 203 -1.04 23.20 -8.32
N LEU A 204 -0.82 22.07 -7.63
CA LEU A 204 -1.67 20.89 -7.78
C LEU A 204 -2.97 21.02 -7.00
N ARG A 205 -4.02 20.40 -7.55
CA ARG A 205 -5.32 20.24 -6.92
C ARG A 205 -5.73 18.78 -6.96
N CYS A 206 -6.35 18.31 -5.88
CA CYS A 206 -6.86 16.95 -5.78
C CYS A 206 -8.33 16.95 -5.38
N VAL A 207 -9.14 16.21 -6.12
CA VAL A 207 -10.58 16.06 -5.86
C VAL A 207 -10.93 14.60 -5.65
N ASN A 208 -11.62 14.29 -4.57
CA ASN A 208 -12.21 12.99 -4.31
C ASN A 208 -13.74 13.12 -4.26
N THR A 209 -14.41 12.55 -5.24
CA THR A 209 -15.89 12.65 -5.37
C THR A 209 -16.63 11.56 -4.60
N GLU A 210 -15.94 10.47 -4.23
CA GLU A 210 -16.53 9.32 -3.51
C GLU A 210 -15.58 8.84 -2.43
N PRO A 211 -16.09 8.41 -1.25
CA PRO A 211 -15.25 7.80 -0.23
C PRO A 211 -14.45 6.62 -0.80
N THR A 212 -13.21 6.51 -0.41
CA THR A 212 -12.34 5.41 -0.84
C THR A 212 -11.47 4.92 0.32
N ILE A 213 -10.87 3.75 0.16
CA ILE A 213 -9.98 3.14 1.15
C ILE A 213 -8.62 2.89 0.52
N ARG A 214 -7.54 3.10 1.27
CA ARG A 214 -6.17 2.74 0.86
C ARG A 214 -5.41 2.12 2.00
N ALA A 215 -4.61 1.12 1.65
CA ALA A 215 -3.70 0.43 2.56
C ALA A 215 -2.37 1.17 2.69
N TYR A 216 -1.83 1.14 3.91
CA TYR A 216 -0.50 1.63 4.24
C TYR A 216 0.13 0.70 5.26
N SER A 217 1.31 0.17 4.96
CA SER A 217 2.06 -0.68 5.87
C SER A 217 2.46 0.11 7.12
N MET A 218 2.31 -0.51 8.27
CA MET A 218 2.68 0.09 9.56
C MET A 218 4.20 0.06 9.73
N ALA A 219 4.76 1.20 10.13
CA ALA A 219 6.20 1.36 10.35
C ALA A 219 6.60 1.19 11.82
N ASN A 220 5.64 1.27 12.74
CA ASN A 220 5.83 0.93 14.14
C ASN A 220 5.75 -0.59 14.36
N TYR A 221 6.30 -1.05 15.47
CA TYR A 221 6.16 -2.43 15.95
C TYR A 221 5.40 -2.44 17.29
N PRO A 222 4.84 -3.58 17.74
CA PRO A 222 3.91 -3.60 18.88
C PRO A 222 4.41 -2.95 20.16
N ALA A 223 5.70 -3.04 20.47
CA ALA A 223 6.27 -2.43 21.67
C ALA A 223 6.32 -0.88 21.66
N GLU A 224 6.05 -0.23 20.52
CA GLU A 224 5.90 1.23 20.43
C GLU A 224 4.49 1.70 20.89
N GLY A 225 3.59 0.78 21.22
CA GLY A 225 2.28 1.06 21.82
C GLY A 225 1.20 1.41 20.79
N ASP A 226 0.17 2.15 21.24
CA ASP A 226 -1.06 2.42 20.48
C ASP A 226 -0.98 3.67 19.59
N VAL A 227 0.23 4.15 19.30
CA VAL A 227 0.50 5.14 18.26
C VAL A 227 0.96 4.44 16.99
N PHE A 228 0.12 4.44 15.98
CA PHE A 228 0.42 3.82 14.68
C PHE A 228 1.16 4.80 13.77
N MET A 229 2.21 4.31 13.12
CA MET A 229 3.09 5.10 12.28
C MET A 229 3.08 4.56 10.85
N LEU A 230 2.81 5.43 9.90
CA LEU A 230 2.82 5.14 8.47
C LEU A 230 3.85 6.04 7.77
N THR A 231 4.55 5.53 6.77
CA THR A 231 5.37 6.34 5.88
C THR A 231 4.64 6.52 4.56
N VAL A 232 4.21 7.74 4.28
CA VAL A 232 3.32 8.04 3.16
C VAL A 232 4.02 8.91 2.13
N ARG A 233 4.25 8.35 0.93
CA ARG A 233 4.76 9.10 -0.21
C ARG A 233 3.62 9.82 -0.93
N ILE A 234 3.78 11.12 -1.22
CA ILE A 234 2.86 11.85 -2.08
C ILE A 234 2.90 11.30 -3.52
N ALA A 235 1.76 10.91 -4.05
CA ALA A 235 1.64 10.43 -5.42
C ALA A 235 1.23 11.59 -6.33
N THR A 236 2.18 12.08 -7.13
CA THR A 236 1.96 13.17 -8.09
C THR A 236 1.36 12.65 -9.40
N PRO A 237 0.74 13.51 -10.21
CA PRO A 237 0.48 13.19 -11.60
C PRO A 237 1.78 12.84 -12.35
N PRO A 238 1.71 12.05 -13.42
CA PRO A 238 2.87 11.84 -14.29
C PRO A 238 3.37 13.16 -14.89
N PHE A 239 4.66 13.23 -15.16
CA PHE A 239 5.19 14.35 -15.94
C PHE A 239 4.74 14.26 -17.39
N LYS A 240 4.56 15.42 -18.03
CA LYS A 240 4.39 15.51 -19.47
C LYS A 240 5.63 14.95 -20.18
N PRO A 241 5.51 14.41 -21.41
CA PRO A 241 6.65 13.87 -22.15
C PRO A 241 7.81 14.86 -22.34
N ASP A 242 7.49 16.15 -22.48
CA ASP A 242 8.45 17.25 -22.61
C ASP A 242 9.03 17.74 -21.27
N ARG A 243 8.60 17.12 -20.15
CA ARG A 243 8.99 17.48 -18.78
C ARG A 243 8.68 18.93 -18.38
N SER A 244 7.80 19.63 -19.08
CA SER A 244 7.40 21.02 -18.79
C SER A 244 6.55 21.16 -17.52
N GLY A 245 6.11 20.07 -16.92
CA GLY A 245 5.30 20.01 -15.72
C GLY A 245 4.48 18.72 -15.64
N PHE A 246 3.55 18.68 -14.70
CA PHE A 246 2.67 17.53 -14.53
C PHE A 246 1.55 17.49 -15.59
N MET A 247 1.10 16.29 -15.93
CA MET A 247 -0.11 16.10 -16.71
C MET A 247 -1.33 16.58 -15.91
N ASN A 248 -2.36 17.06 -16.63
CA ASN A 248 -3.60 17.51 -16.01
C ASN A 248 -4.51 16.31 -15.65
N VAL A 249 -4.05 15.51 -14.70
CA VAL A 249 -4.80 14.40 -14.10
C VAL A 249 -4.75 14.52 -12.58
N ASN A 250 -5.74 13.92 -11.91
CA ASN A 250 -5.85 14.01 -10.46
C ASN A 250 -4.61 13.34 -9.79
N PRO A 251 -3.99 13.98 -8.80
CA PRO A 251 -2.96 13.34 -7.96
C PRO A 251 -3.50 12.14 -7.18
N GLY A 252 -2.62 11.44 -6.47
CA GLY A 252 -3.03 10.34 -5.61
C GLY A 252 -3.95 10.79 -4.48
N ILE A 253 -5.19 10.34 -4.52
CA ILE A 253 -6.28 10.76 -3.61
C ILE A 253 -5.89 10.58 -2.14
N ALA A 254 -5.44 9.38 -1.75
CA ALA A 254 -5.16 9.08 -0.36
C ALA A 254 -3.94 9.82 0.18
N SER A 255 -2.85 9.86 -0.59
CA SER A 255 -1.67 10.61 -0.18
C SER A 255 -1.93 12.11 -0.08
N SER A 256 -2.74 12.68 -1.00
CA SER A 256 -3.16 14.09 -0.91
C SER A 256 -3.95 14.37 0.36
N TYR A 257 -4.91 13.49 0.69
CA TYR A 257 -5.68 13.59 1.93
C TYR A 257 -4.78 13.54 3.16
N ILE A 258 -3.92 12.52 3.26
CA ILE A 258 -3.01 12.38 4.41
C ILE A 258 -2.10 13.60 4.54
N PHE A 259 -1.56 14.10 3.41
CA PHE A 259 -0.69 15.29 3.44
C PHE A 259 -1.39 16.57 3.91
N SER A 260 -2.72 16.66 3.77
CA SER A 260 -3.51 17.79 4.25
C SER A 260 -3.84 17.77 5.73
N LEU A 261 -3.72 16.61 6.39
CA LEU A 261 -4.08 16.43 7.79
C LEU A 261 -3.04 17.07 8.72
N LYS A 262 -3.54 17.58 9.85
CA LYS A 262 -2.76 18.25 10.91
C LYS A 262 -2.92 17.51 12.23
N PRO A 263 -1.98 17.69 13.17
CA PRO A 263 -2.16 17.22 14.54
C PRO A 263 -3.50 17.66 15.13
N GLY A 264 -4.25 16.74 15.73
CA GLY A 264 -5.60 16.93 16.25
C GLY A 264 -6.73 16.51 15.30
N ASP A 265 -6.47 16.38 13.99
CA ASP A 265 -7.47 15.91 13.04
C ASP A 265 -7.86 14.44 13.31
N LYS A 266 -9.07 14.06 12.87
CA LYS A 266 -9.58 12.70 12.97
C LYS A 266 -9.45 11.96 11.66
N VAL A 267 -9.11 10.68 11.76
CA VAL A 267 -9.02 9.77 10.61
C VAL A 267 -9.58 8.40 10.97
N LEU A 268 -10.36 7.82 10.05
CA LEU A 268 -10.85 6.44 10.21
C LEU A 268 -9.79 5.46 9.70
N MET A 269 -9.37 4.57 10.59
CA MET A 269 -8.38 3.53 10.31
C MET A 269 -8.91 2.17 10.74
N SER A 270 -8.79 1.16 9.88
CA SER A 270 -9.10 -0.23 10.20
C SER A 270 -7.87 -1.12 10.04
N GLY A 271 -7.84 -2.22 10.78
CA GLY A 271 -6.75 -3.17 10.74
C GLY A 271 -6.74 -4.13 11.94
N PRO A 272 -5.70 -4.97 12.04
CA PRO A 272 -4.58 -5.12 11.09
C PRO A 272 -4.94 -5.99 9.88
N TYR A 273 -4.14 -5.90 8.80
CA TYR A 273 -4.24 -6.73 7.62
C TYR A 273 -2.84 -7.11 7.11
N GLY A 274 -2.79 -8.06 6.16
CA GLY A 274 -1.58 -8.42 5.44
C GLY A 274 -0.89 -9.66 6.00
N GLU A 275 -0.01 -10.23 5.17
CA GLU A 275 0.72 -11.46 5.45
C GLU A 275 2.23 -11.30 5.19
N PHE A 276 2.70 -10.08 5.04
CA PHE A 276 4.13 -9.78 4.84
C PHE A 276 4.86 -9.81 6.18
N HIS A 277 4.92 -10.98 6.80
CA HIS A 277 5.54 -11.20 8.08
C HIS A 277 6.87 -11.93 7.93
N VAL A 278 7.76 -11.77 8.91
CA VAL A 278 8.95 -12.60 9.05
C VAL A 278 8.50 -14.03 9.32
N LYS A 279 9.16 -15.02 8.71
CA LYS A 279 8.83 -16.44 8.91
C LYS A 279 8.93 -16.83 10.38
N GLU A 280 8.04 -17.71 10.85
CA GLU A 280 7.91 -18.09 12.27
C GLU A 280 9.21 -18.62 12.89
N HIS A 281 10.00 -19.43 12.16
CA HIS A 281 11.27 -19.95 12.66
C HIS A 281 12.27 -18.82 12.99
N ASN A 282 12.08 -17.64 12.39
CA ASN A 282 12.88 -16.46 12.69
C ASN A 282 12.39 -15.68 13.90
N THR A 283 11.16 -15.93 14.38
CA THR A 283 10.59 -15.25 15.53
C THR A 283 10.76 -16.01 16.84
N HIS A 284 10.91 -17.34 16.79
CA HIS A 284 10.92 -18.18 17.98
C HIS A 284 12.21 -19.02 18.16
N GLY A 285 13.18 -18.93 17.27
CA GLY A 285 14.43 -19.67 17.36
C GLY A 285 14.32 -21.19 17.19
N ASN A 286 13.14 -21.74 16.89
CA ASN A 286 12.84 -23.18 16.83
C ASN A 286 12.50 -23.66 15.41
N GLY A 287 12.88 -22.93 14.36
CA GLY A 287 12.63 -23.30 12.98
C GLY A 287 13.48 -24.46 12.49
N PRO A 288 13.12 -25.10 11.35
CA PRO A 288 13.98 -26.07 10.70
C PRO A 288 15.30 -25.38 10.36
N SER A 289 16.39 -25.90 10.91
CA SER A 289 17.72 -25.47 10.50
C SER A 289 17.89 -25.78 8.99
N THR A 290 18.56 -24.89 8.25
CA THR A 290 19.20 -25.27 6.99
C THR A 290 19.96 -26.57 7.23
N GLY A 291 20.18 -27.39 6.22
CA GLY A 291 20.87 -28.67 6.37
C GLY A 291 22.23 -28.63 7.12
N SER A 292 22.72 -27.40 7.42
CA SER A 292 23.90 -27.09 8.23
C SER A 292 23.64 -26.94 9.73
N GLY A 293 22.39 -26.95 10.19
CA GLY A 293 22.04 -26.70 11.61
C GLY A 293 22.05 -25.23 12.04
N THR A 294 22.31 -24.29 11.12
CA THR A 294 22.26 -22.85 11.35
C THR A 294 20.92 -22.26 10.89
N LEU A 295 20.47 -21.20 11.54
CA LEU A 295 19.28 -20.45 11.08
C LEU A 295 19.63 -19.62 9.85
N PRO A 296 18.68 -19.42 8.91
CA PRO A 296 18.91 -18.62 7.72
C PRO A 296 19.34 -17.18 8.05
N GLU A 297 20.25 -16.65 7.25
CA GLU A 297 20.51 -15.21 7.22
C GLU A 297 19.29 -14.45 6.72
N MET A 298 19.16 -13.19 7.10
CA MET A 298 18.03 -12.36 6.73
C MET A 298 18.52 -11.08 6.06
N ILE A 299 17.99 -10.81 4.88
CA ILE A 299 18.29 -9.58 4.14
C ILE A 299 17.00 -8.80 3.89
N TRP A 300 16.94 -7.57 4.36
CA TRP A 300 15.91 -6.61 3.98
C TRP A 300 16.41 -5.72 2.86
N VAL A 301 15.54 -5.45 1.89
CA VAL A 301 15.84 -4.54 0.78
C VAL A 301 14.73 -3.49 0.67
N GLY A 302 15.06 -2.25 0.93
CA GLY A 302 14.08 -1.16 1.01
C GLY A 302 14.38 0.03 0.13
N GLY A 303 13.32 0.80 -0.18
CA GLY A 303 13.44 2.08 -0.86
C GLY A 303 12.23 2.98 -0.66
N GLY A 304 12.47 4.25 -0.34
CA GLY A 304 11.41 5.22 -0.11
C GLY A 304 10.43 4.79 0.99
N ALA A 305 9.13 4.89 0.75
CA ALA A 305 8.08 4.52 1.73
C ALA A 305 8.04 3.02 2.07
N GLY A 306 8.72 2.16 1.28
CA GLY A 306 8.92 0.75 1.63
C GLY A 306 9.72 0.51 2.91
N MET A 307 10.32 1.56 3.46
CA MET A 307 10.88 1.58 4.81
C MET A 307 9.89 1.09 5.88
N ALA A 308 8.59 1.38 5.74
CA ALA A 308 7.59 1.13 6.78
C ALA A 308 7.57 -0.31 7.30
N PRO A 309 7.19 -1.34 6.52
CA PRO A 309 7.10 -2.70 7.02
C PRO A 309 8.46 -3.26 7.43
N LEU A 310 9.53 -2.86 6.73
CA LEU A 310 10.88 -3.35 7.00
C LEU A 310 11.41 -2.82 8.35
N ARG A 311 11.17 -1.52 8.64
CA ARG A 311 11.48 -0.97 9.96
C ARG A 311 10.74 -1.72 11.07
N ALA A 312 9.45 -1.95 10.91
CA ALA A 312 8.64 -2.65 11.91
C ALA A 312 9.20 -4.05 12.20
N GLN A 313 9.55 -4.81 11.17
CA GLN A 313 10.12 -6.15 11.30
C GLN A 313 11.50 -6.12 11.99
N ILE A 314 12.42 -5.29 11.50
CA ILE A 314 13.79 -5.17 12.04
C ILE A 314 13.77 -4.73 13.50
N MET A 315 13.00 -3.68 13.84
CA MET A 315 12.89 -3.19 15.20
C MET A 315 12.29 -4.22 16.16
N HIS A 316 11.31 -4.97 15.70
CA HIS A 316 10.71 -6.04 16.51
C HIS A 316 11.69 -7.18 16.76
N LEU A 317 12.39 -7.68 15.75
CA LEU A 317 13.37 -8.75 15.89
C LEU A 317 14.51 -8.34 16.83
N THR A 318 14.99 -7.12 16.70
CA THR A 318 16.09 -6.62 17.51
C THR A 318 15.63 -6.17 18.90
N ARG A 319 14.74 -5.19 19.01
CA ARG A 319 14.36 -4.53 20.26
C ARG A 319 13.41 -5.35 21.13
N THR A 320 12.54 -6.19 20.55
CA THR A 320 11.58 -7.01 21.30
C THR A 320 12.10 -8.43 21.48
N LEU A 321 12.47 -9.10 20.39
CA LEU A 321 12.87 -10.51 20.43
C LEU A 321 14.36 -10.71 20.73
N ASN A 322 15.17 -9.65 20.66
CA ASN A 322 16.62 -9.65 20.92
C ASN A 322 17.37 -10.74 20.11
N VAL A 323 17.05 -10.88 18.82
CA VAL A 323 17.66 -11.87 17.92
C VAL A 323 19.14 -11.56 17.73
N ARG A 324 20.02 -12.54 18.09
CA ARG A 324 21.48 -12.41 18.01
C ARG A 324 22.18 -13.64 17.42
N ASP A 325 21.42 -14.61 16.99
CA ASP A 325 21.87 -15.94 16.59
C ASP A 325 22.01 -16.12 15.06
N ARG A 326 21.84 -15.05 14.30
CA ARG A 326 21.95 -15.03 12.84
C ARG A 326 22.34 -13.65 12.33
N GLU A 327 22.92 -13.60 11.13
CA GLU A 327 23.26 -12.37 10.43
C GLU A 327 22.01 -11.72 9.84
N MET A 328 21.93 -10.40 10.00
CA MET A 328 20.83 -9.56 9.55
C MET A 328 21.38 -8.36 8.78
N HIS A 329 21.03 -8.20 7.51
CA HIS A 329 21.46 -7.10 6.68
C HIS A 329 20.27 -6.27 6.19
N TYR A 330 20.38 -4.97 6.23
CA TYR A 330 19.38 -4.08 5.66
C TYR A 330 20.01 -3.18 4.59
N PHE A 331 19.67 -3.41 3.34
CA PHE A 331 20.06 -2.60 2.19
C PHE A 331 18.96 -1.58 1.88
N TYR A 332 19.27 -0.30 2.05
CA TYR A 332 18.32 0.78 1.77
C TYR A 332 18.81 1.65 0.62
N GLY A 333 17.97 1.77 -0.42
CA GLY A 333 18.24 2.57 -1.60
C GLY A 333 17.53 3.92 -1.58
N ALA A 334 18.30 5.00 -1.80
CA ALA A 334 17.77 6.35 -1.94
C ALA A 334 18.48 7.11 -3.08
N ARG A 335 17.93 8.24 -3.50
CA ARG A 335 18.55 9.09 -4.53
C ARG A 335 19.61 10.02 -3.99
N ALA A 336 19.42 10.49 -2.76
CA ALA A 336 20.27 11.44 -2.08
C ALA A 336 20.05 11.36 -0.57
N LEU A 337 20.92 11.96 0.22
CA LEU A 337 20.84 11.93 1.68
C LEU A 337 19.51 12.49 2.22
N ASN A 338 18.97 13.53 1.62
CA ASN A 338 17.67 14.11 2.03
C ASN A 338 16.44 13.23 1.74
N GLU A 339 16.62 12.08 1.11
CA GLU A 339 15.59 11.04 0.93
C GLU A 339 15.77 9.88 1.93
N VAL A 340 16.78 9.94 2.81
CA VAL A 340 17.08 8.93 3.83
C VAL A 340 16.50 9.38 5.17
N PHE A 341 15.70 8.53 5.79
CA PHE A 341 15.11 8.79 7.11
C PHE A 341 15.29 7.57 8.02
N TYR A 342 15.21 7.78 9.32
CA TYR A 342 15.55 6.80 10.36
C TYR A 342 17.00 6.30 10.32
N LEU A 343 17.91 7.07 9.70
CA LEU A 343 19.33 6.71 9.61
C LEU A 343 19.95 6.48 10.99
N ASP A 344 19.69 7.40 11.92
CA ASP A 344 20.24 7.32 13.27
C ASP A 344 19.72 6.09 14.03
N ASP A 345 18.46 5.70 13.82
CA ASP A 345 17.87 4.50 14.42
C ASP A 345 18.62 3.24 13.97
N PHE A 346 18.90 3.10 12.68
CA PHE A 346 19.61 1.93 12.14
C PHE A 346 21.11 1.94 12.49
N ARG A 347 21.75 3.12 12.52
CA ARG A 347 23.13 3.25 12.99
C ARG A 347 23.26 2.94 14.48
N GLN A 348 22.24 3.24 15.27
CA GLN A 348 22.20 2.82 16.68
C GLN A 348 21.99 1.32 16.81
N LEU A 349 21.16 0.70 15.94
CA LEU A 349 21.00 -0.74 15.95
C LEU A 349 22.30 -1.48 15.62
N GLU A 350 23.12 -1.02 14.67
CA GLU A 350 24.44 -1.60 14.39
C GLU A 350 25.36 -1.62 15.61
N LYS A 351 25.29 -0.58 16.48
CA LYS A 351 26.07 -0.52 17.72
C LYS A 351 25.55 -1.49 18.77
N ASP A 352 24.22 -1.64 18.87
CA ASP A 352 23.56 -2.45 19.88
C ASP A 352 23.53 -3.95 19.53
N PHE A 353 23.55 -4.26 18.21
CA PHE A 353 23.42 -5.61 17.64
C PHE A 353 24.55 -5.87 16.64
N PRO A 354 25.67 -6.48 17.06
CA PRO A 354 26.83 -6.76 16.19
C PRO A 354 26.51 -7.64 14.97
N ASN A 355 25.41 -8.38 15.01
CA ASN A 355 24.89 -9.21 13.92
C ASN A 355 23.86 -8.47 13.02
N PHE A 356 23.71 -7.15 13.16
CA PHE A 356 22.89 -6.30 12.30
C PHE A 356 23.74 -5.30 11.54
N HIS A 357 23.59 -5.21 10.23
CA HIS A 357 24.36 -4.37 9.33
C HIS A 357 23.46 -3.52 8.43
N PHE A 358 23.62 -2.20 8.49
CA PHE A 358 22.87 -1.26 7.68
C PHE A 358 23.69 -0.73 6.50
N HIS A 359 23.26 -1.01 5.28
CA HIS A 359 23.92 -0.63 4.05
C HIS A 359 23.10 0.44 3.31
N LEU A 360 23.63 1.65 3.24
CA LEU A 360 23.02 2.76 2.51
C LEU A 360 23.56 2.79 1.08
N ALA A 361 22.67 2.67 0.10
CA ALA A 361 22.96 2.86 -1.31
C ALA A 361 22.37 4.19 -1.81
N LEU A 362 23.21 5.07 -2.37
CA LEU A 362 22.75 6.28 -3.06
C LEU A 362 22.98 6.12 -4.55
N ASP A 363 22.01 6.50 -5.40
CA ASP A 363 22.05 6.22 -6.85
C ASP A 363 23.26 6.83 -7.57
N ARG A 364 23.92 7.82 -6.92
CA ARG A 364 25.13 8.51 -7.37
C ARG A 364 25.91 9.08 -6.18
N PRO A 365 27.17 9.52 -6.37
CA PRO A 365 27.89 10.28 -5.35
C PRO A 365 27.08 11.48 -4.86
N ASP A 366 27.00 11.67 -3.55
CA ASP A 366 26.22 12.71 -2.91
C ASP A 366 27.11 13.63 -2.06
N PRO A 367 27.40 14.86 -2.52
CA PRO A 367 28.23 15.80 -1.77
C PRO A 367 27.68 16.17 -0.38
N ALA A 368 26.35 16.09 -0.17
CA ALA A 368 25.76 16.35 1.12
C ALA A 368 26.04 15.19 2.10
N ALA A 369 26.01 13.96 1.63
CA ALA A 369 26.38 12.79 2.42
C ALA A 369 27.87 12.81 2.77
N ASP A 370 28.73 13.16 1.79
CA ASP A 370 30.18 13.29 1.98
C ASP A 370 30.50 14.36 3.03
N ALA A 371 29.87 15.54 2.92
CA ALA A 371 30.06 16.64 3.86
C ALA A 371 29.55 16.32 5.27
N ALA A 372 28.49 15.51 5.39
CA ALA A 372 27.93 15.05 6.65
C ALA A 372 28.70 13.83 7.23
N GLY A 373 29.68 13.28 6.50
CA GLY A 373 30.40 12.08 6.93
C GLY A 373 29.52 10.83 7.03
N VAL A 374 28.43 10.76 6.28
CA VAL A 374 27.52 9.62 6.26
C VAL A 374 28.07 8.53 5.35
N PRO A 375 28.37 7.32 5.86
CA PRO A 375 28.83 6.22 5.02
C PRO A 375 27.73 5.72 4.06
N TYR A 376 28.03 5.62 2.78
CA TYR A 376 27.15 5.05 1.75
C TYR A 376 27.98 4.43 0.62
N THR A 377 27.32 3.62 -0.22
CA THR A 377 27.89 3.08 -1.44
C THR A 377 27.14 3.67 -2.65
N PRO A 378 27.83 4.28 -3.63
CA PRO A 378 27.18 4.80 -4.84
C PRO A 378 26.66 3.64 -5.71
N GLY A 379 25.42 3.75 -6.18
CA GLY A 379 24.81 2.77 -7.08
C GLY A 379 23.38 2.42 -6.70
N PHE A 380 22.70 1.68 -7.57
CA PHE A 380 21.39 1.14 -7.24
C PHE A 380 21.51 0.02 -6.21
N VAL A 381 20.54 -0.06 -5.30
CA VAL A 381 20.59 -0.95 -4.13
C VAL A 381 20.84 -2.43 -4.47
N HIS A 382 20.27 -2.93 -5.59
CA HIS A 382 20.49 -4.32 -6.03
C HIS A 382 21.93 -4.56 -6.47
N ASN A 383 22.57 -3.61 -7.18
CA ASN A 383 23.97 -3.70 -7.56
C ASN A 383 24.88 -3.60 -6.33
N VAL A 384 24.60 -2.66 -5.42
CA VAL A 384 25.35 -2.52 -4.18
C VAL A 384 25.29 -3.81 -3.37
N MET A 385 24.09 -4.39 -3.19
CA MET A 385 23.91 -5.65 -2.46
C MET A 385 24.68 -6.81 -3.14
N TYR A 386 24.62 -6.90 -4.47
CA TYR A 386 25.37 -7.90 -5.22
C TYR A 386 26.88 -7.73 -5.04
N ASP A 387 27.40 -6.52 -5.36
CA ASP A 387 28.83 -6.25 -5.39
C ASP A 387 29.51 -6.32 -4.02
N THR A 388 28.80 -5.93 -2.95
CA THR A 388 29.38 -5.83 -1.61
C THR A 388 29.13 -7.05 -0.75
N TYR A 389 28.15 -7.90 -1.11
CA TYR A 389 27.77 -9.03 -0.27
C TYR A 389 27.52 -10.33 -1.04
N LEU A 390 26.58 -10.34 -2.00
CA LEU A 390 26.06 -11.60 -2.56
C LEU A 390 26.99 -12.28 -3.56
N LYS A 391 27.82 -11.55 -4.34
CA LYS A 391 28.68 -12.15 -5.38
C LYS A 391 29.68 -13.17 -4.83
N ASP A 392 30.14 -12.97 -3.61
CA ASP A 392 31.12 -13.85 -2.95
C ASP A 392 30.49 -14.72 -1.84
N HIS A 393 29.15 -14.64 -1.70
CA HIS A 393 28.42 -15.42 -0.72
C HIS A 393 28.36 -16.90 -1.16
N ARG A 394 28.58 -17.83 -0.21
CA ARG A 394 28.70 -19.26 -0.53
C ARG A 394 27.38 -19.94 -0.87
N ALA A 395 26.28 -19.51 -0.26
CA ALA A 395 24.95 -20.10 -0.39
C ALA A 395 23.87 -19.01 -0.34
N PRO A 396 23.77 -18.13 -1.37
CA PRO A 396 22.74 -17.08 -1.39
C PRO A 396 21.32 -17.65 -1.45
N GLU A 397 21.15 -18.89 -1.92
CA GLU A 397 19.90 -19.64 -1.96
C GLU A 397 19.31 -19.96 -0.57
N ASP A 398 20.14 -19.98 0.47
CA ASP A 398 19.73 -20.25 1.86
C ASP A 398 19.28 -18.96 2.61
N ILE A 399 19.47 -17.78 2.02
CA ILE A 399 19.14 -16.48 2.63
C ILE A 399 17.65 -16.20 2.44
N GLU A 400 17.01 -15.58 3.43
CA GLU A 400 15.65 -15.05 3.34
C GLU A 400 15.67 -13.56 3.03
N PHE A 401 14.97 -13.19 1.96
CA PHE A 401 14.88 -11.81 1.48
C PHE A 401 13.50 -11.22 1.75
N TYR A 402 13.47 -10.05 2.38
CA TYR A 402 12.27 -9.29 2.68
C TYR A 402 12.34 -7.93 1.97
N MET A 403 11.45 -7.66 1.03
CA MET A 403 11.55 -6.49 0.16
C MET A 403 10.32 -5.62 0.21
N CYS A 404 10.52 -4.31 0.22
CA CYS A 404 9.46 -3.34 0.02
C CYS A 404 10.00 -2.03 -0.56
N GLY A 405 9.39 -1.57 -1.67
CA GLY A 405 9.82 -0.34 -2.32
C GLY A 405 9.24 -0.15 -3.72
N PRO A 406 9.83 0.75 -4.52
CA PRO A 406 9.38 1.00 -5.88
C PRO A 406 9.42 -0.25 -6.77
N GLY A 407 8.37 -0.47 -7.59
CA GLY A 407 8.28 -1.64 -8.48
C GLY A 407 9.53 -1.93 -9.33
N PRO A 408 10.15 -0.93 -9.98
CA PRO A 408 11.40 -1.15 -10.70
C PRO A 408 12.57 -1.65 -9.83
N MET A 409 12.65 -1.22 -8.57
CA MET A 409 13.62 -1.74 -7.61
C MET A 409 13.35 -3.21 -7.30
N SER A 410 12.11 -3.54 -6.93
CA SER A 410 11.72 -4.92 -6.61
C SER A 410 11.96 -5.86 -7.79
N ALA A 411 11.61 -5.45 -9.01
CA ALA A 411 11.86 -6.24 -10.22
C ALA A 411 13.36 -6.48 -10.45
N ALA A 412 14.21 -5.48 -10.24
CA ALA A 412 15.65 -5.62 -10.40
C ALA A 412 16.26 -6.56 -9.34
N VAL A 413 15.79 -6.46 -8.09
CA VAL A 413 16.22 -7.36 -7.00
C VAL A 413 15.78 -8.79 -7.28
N VAL A 414 14.50 -9.03 -7.63
CA VAL A 414 14.00 -10.39 -7.95
C VAL A 414 14.81 -11.01 -9.09
N ASN A 415 14.99 -10.30 -10.19
CA ASN A 415 15.78 -10.82 -11.33
C ASN A 415 17.22 -11.18 -10.93
N MET A 416 17.84 -10.40 -10.05
CA MET A 416 19.19 -10.70 -9.56
C MET A 416 19.19 -11.95 -8.67
N LEU A 417 18.22 -12.08 -7.75
CA LEU A 417 18.08 -13.23 -6.86
C LEU A 417 17.76 -14.52 -7.63
N ASP A 418 16.89 -14.45 -8.65
CA ASP A 418 16.61 -15.58 -9.55
C ASP A 418 17.87 -16.06 -10.26
N ASN A 419 18.73 -15.13 -10.72
CA ASN A 419 20.03 -15.47 -11.34
C ASN A 419 21.02 -16.10 -10.36
N LEU A 420 20.89 -15.85 -9.06
CA LEU A 420 21.67 -16.47 -8.00
C LEU A 420 21.07 -17.80 -7.52
N GLY A 421 19.93 -18.24 -8.08
CA GLY A 421 19.28 -19.49 -7.72
C GLY A 421 18.49 -19.45 -6.42
N VAL A 422 18.17 -18.25 -5.91
CA VAL A 422 17.36 -18.10 -4.68
C VAL A 422 15.94 -18.62 -4.93
N PRO A 423 15.45 -19.58 -4.12
CA PRO A 423 14.09 -20.09 -4.26
C PRO A 423 13.03 -19.01 -4.01
N SER A 424 11.93 -19.06 -4.77
CA SER A 424 10.86 -18.06 -4.66
C SER A 424 10.22 -17.99 -3.26
N GLU A 425 10.22 -19.10 -2.51
CA GLU A 425 9.76 -19.15 -1.12
C GLU A 425 10.66 -18.37 -0.14
N ASN A 426 11.89 -18.06 -0.53
CA ASN A 426 12.82 -17.25 0.24
C ASN A 426 12.80 -15.77 -0.18
N ILE A 427 11.97 -15.41 -1.16
CA ILE A 427 11.81 -14.03 -1.64
C ILE A 427 10.42 -13.52 -1.24
N LEU A 428 10.34 -12.80 -0.13
CA LEU A 428 9.10 -12.22 0.39
C LEU A 428 9.07 -10.72 0.06
N TYR A 429 7.95 -10.24 -0.46
CA TYR A 429 7.82 -8.81 -0.77
C TYR A 429 6.41 -8.29 -0.54
N ASP A 430 6.32 -7.00 -0.16
CA ASP A 430 5.07 -6.25 -0.10
C ASP A 430 4.97 -5.34 -1.33
N ASP A 431 3.93 -5.55 -2.16
CA ASP A 431 3.70 -4.78 -3.39
C ASP A 431 2.58 -3.77 -3.20
N PHE A 432 2.92 -2.50 -3.22
CA PHE A 432 1.97 -1.39 -3.18
C PHE A 432 1.21 -1.15 -4.50
N GLY A 433 1.13 -2.14 -5.38
CA GLY A 433 0.39 -2.08 -6.65
C GLY A 433 1.17 -1.46 -7.80
N GLY A 434 2.49 -1.50 -7.76
CA GLY A 434 3.40 -1.01 -8.80
C GLY A 434 3.84 -2.04 -9.84
N GLY A 435 3.32 -3.26 -9.78
CA GLY A 435 3.61 -4.29 -10.79
C GLY A 435 4.90 -5.05 -10.56
N ALA A 436 5.06 -5.67 -9.38
CA ALA A 436 6.01 -6.77 -9.23
C ALA A 436 5.66 -7.93 -10.20
N PRO A 437 6.64 -8.69 -10.69
CA PRO A 437 6.36 -9.84 -11.55
C PRO A 437 5.39 -10.79 -10.83
N LYS A 438 4.28 -11.10 -11.48
CA LYS A 438 3.41 -12.19 -11.03
C LYS A 438 4.13 -13.48 -11.42
N ASN A 439 4.65 -14.21 -10.45
CA ASN A 439 5.06 -15.60 -10.64
C ASN A 439 3.86 -16.51 -10.87
#